data_48e0c39f8eccc9c1e85276695f9955be
#
_entry.id   48e0c39f8eccc9c1e85276695f9955be
#
_cell.length_a   1.000
_cell.length_b   1.000
_cell.length_c   1.000
_cell.angle_alpha   90.00
_cell.angle_beta   90.00
_cell.angle_gamma   90.00
#
_symmetry.space_group_name_H-M   'P 1'
#
loop_
_entity.id
_entity.type
_entity.pdbx_description
1 polymer ?
#
loop_
_entity_poly.entity_id
_entity_poly.type
_entity_poly.pdbx_seq_one_letter_code
_entity_poly.pdbx_strand_id
1 'polypeptide(L)'
;MIRREARRIVTSPLAWFCVVIYAAVLLMGIAETLKIKEAISDQGWLDLLCVSEEYGITTLVKNLVFPMSVASVYFDEKKGKCDWVKMMRTSRLRYCVTKAIAVFVGSIFLYMMSVFLFIAVGSMMHPEILKIANNSYFLVGEMWQKWIQDGTYWGVFFLYVVLNSLQVAAWSSMLGLCVAAFSENRYVVAAVPFFINRIFLYLGDMID
;
A
#
# COMPACT_ATOMS: atom_id res chain seq x y z
N MET A 1 11.01 -21.65 4.32
CA MET A 1 9.83 -21.64 3.44
C MET A 1 9.35 -20.19 3.20
N ILE A 2 9.06 -19.44 4.25
CA ILE A 2 8.62 -18.02 4.19
C ILE A 2 9.53 -17.14 3.31
N ARG A 3 10.85 -17.18 3.54
CA ARG A 3 11.84 -16.39 2.78
C ARG A 3 11.77 -16.65 1.26
N ARG A 4 11.53 -17.90 0.85
CA ARG A 4 11.42 -18.26 -0.56
C ARG A 4 10.14 -17.71 -1.18
N GLU A 5 9.02 -17.76 -0.45
CA GLU A 5 7.74 -17.23 -0.91
C GLU A 5 7.75 -15.69 -0.97
N ALA A 6 8.26 -15.03 0.07
CA ALA A 6 8.43 -13.58 0.07
C ALA A 6 9.33 -13.11 -1.08
N ARG A 7 10.46 -13.81 -1.34
CA ARG A 7 11.33 -13.50 -2.47
C ARG A 7 10.59 -13.61 -3.81
N ARG A 8 9.72 -14.60 -3.99
CA ARG A 8 8.94 -14.75 -5.24
C ARG A 8 7.99 -13.59 -5.45
N ILE A 9 7.34 -13.09 -4.40
CA ILE A 9 6.49 -11.91 -4.48
C ILE A 9 7.33 -10.71 -4.91
N VAL A 10 8.44 -10.46 -4.24
CA VAL A 10 9.31 -9.30 -4.50
C VAL A 10 9.99 -9.37 -5.87
N THR A 11 10.33 -10.57 -6.37
CA THR A 11 10.96 -10.71 -7.70
C THR A 11 9.96 -10.80 -8.86
N SER A 12 8.67 -10.79 -8.58
CA SER A 12 7.65 -10.82 -9.63
C SER A 12 7.65 -9.50 -10.43
N PRO A 13 7.71 -9.55 -11.77
CA PRO A 13 7.66 -8.34 -12.60
C PRO A 13 6.35 -7.57 -12.41
N LEU A 14 5.25 -8.29 -12.16
CA LEU A 14 3.96 -7.66 -11.87
C LEU A 14 3.99 -6.86 -10.57
N ALA A 15 4.71 -7.32 -9.53
CA ALA A 15 4.84 -6.58 -8.29
C ALA A 15 5.53 -5.22 -8.50
N TRP A 16 6.61 -5.19 -9.28
CA TRP A 16 7.30 -3.94 -9.62
C TRP A 16 6.46 -3.02 -10.50
N PHE A 17 5.71 -3.57 -11.44
CA PHE A 17 4.75 -2.81 -12.23
C PHE A 17 3.69 -2.14 -11.32
N CYS A 18 3.20 -2.85 -10.33
CA CYS A 18 2.29 -2.32 -9.32
C CYS A 18 2.92 -1.20 -8.48
N VAL A 19 4.19 -1.34 -8.10
CA VAL A 19 4.95 -0.29 -7.38
C VAL A 19 5.03 0.99 -8.22
N VAL A 20 5.35 0.88 -9.49
CA VAL A 20 5.44 2.04 -10.39
C VAL A 20 4.08 2.69 -10.61
N ILE A 21 3.02 1.91 -10.84
CA ILE A 21 1.67 2.46 -11.00
C ILE A 21 1.25 3.22 -9.76
N TYR A 22 1.42 2.63 -8.57
CA TYR A 22 0.99 3.29 -7.34
C TYR A 22 1.80 4.56 -7.07
N ALA A 23 3.12 4.55 -7.28
CA ALA A 23 3.95 5.75 -7.17
C ALA A 23 3.54 6.84 -8.18
N ALA A 24 3.20 6.46 -9.41
CA ALA A 24 2.72 7.41 -10.43
C ALA A 24 1.39 8.06 -10.03
N VAL A 25 0.47 7.28 -9.46
CA VAL A 25 -0.83 7.81 -8.99
C VAL A 25 -0.64 8.76 -7.80
N LEU A 26 0.29 8.44 -6.88
CA LEU A 26 0.65 9.38 -5.80
C LEU A 26 1.22 10.70 -6.36
N LEU A 27 2.08 10.64 -7.38
CA LEU A 27 2.61 11.84 -8.05
C LEU A 27 1.52 12.64 -8.77
N MET A 28 0.53 11.98 -9.36
CA MET A 28 -0.63 12.67 -9.95
C MET A 28 -1.44 13.43 -8.90
N GLY A 29 -1.63 12.85 -7.71
CA GLY A 29 -2.28 13.52 -6.58
C GLY A 29 -1.56 14.81 -6.17
N ILE A 30 -0.21 14.80 -6.12
CA ILE A 30 0.58 16.03 -5.89
C ILE A 30 0.39 17.03 -7.05
N ALA A 31 0.46 16.59 -8.29
CA ALA A 31 0.42 17.51 -9.43
C ALA A 31 -0.88 18.33 -9.47
N GLU A 32 -1.98 17.79 -8.97
CA GLU A 32 -3.24 18.55 -8.80
C GLU A 32 -3.17 19.53 -7.62
N THR A 33 -2.60 19.11 -6.50
CA THR A 33 -2.42 19.98 -5.33
C THR A 33 -1.47 21.12 -5.63
N LEU A 34 -0.40 20.88 -6.41
CA LEU A 34 0.57 21.89 -6.83
C LEU A 34 -0.01 22.97 -7.77
N LYS A 35 -1.11 22.70 -8.46
CA LYS A 35 -1.81 23.70 -9.27
C LYS A 35 -2.46 24.79 -8.41
N ILE A 36 -2.72 24.49 -7.13
CA ILE A 36 -3.26 25.45 -6.16
C ILE A 36 -2.05 26.12 -5.48
N LYS A 37 -1.37 26.99 -6.20
CA LYS A 37 -0.06 27.59 -5.90
C LYS A 37 0.10 28.27 -4.52
N GLU A 38 -0.96 28.63 -3.84
CA GLU A 38 -0.89 29.37 -2.56
C GLU A 38 -0.68 28.48 -1.33
N ALA A 39 -0.92 27.16 -1.44
CA ALA A 39 -0.90 26.23 -0.31
C ALA A 39 0.47 25.57 -0.04
N ILE A 40 1.49 25.79 -0.88
CA ILE A 40 2.66 24.89 -0.95
C ILE A 40 3.89 25.40 -0.23
N SER A 41 3.97 26.68 0.12
CA SER A 41 5.20 27.24 0.70
C SER A 41 5.65 26.59 2.02
N ASP A 42 4.74 25.92 2.73
CA ASP A 42 4.99 25.37 4.06
C ASP A 42 4.67 23.85 4.20
N GLN A 43 4.26 23.18 3.11
CA GLN A 43 3.90 21.76 3.14
C GLN A 43 5.15 20.86 3.02
N GLY A 44 5.26 19.89 3.93
CA GLY A 44 6.29 18.85 3.87
C GLY A 44 5.82 17.59 3.13
N TRP A 45 6.74 16.65 2.92
CA TRP A 45 6.46 15.34 2.30
C TRP A 45 5.34 14.57 2.97
N LEU A 46 5.16 14.74 4.28
CA LEU A 46 4.11 14.09 5.06
C LEU A 46 2.72 14.56 4.61
N ASP A 47 2.53 15.88 4.50
CA ASP A 47 1.26 16.44 4.08
C ASP A 47 0.94 16.08 2.63
N LEU A 48 1.94 16.14 1.75
CA LEU A 48 1.77 15.74 0.36
C LEU A 48 1.40 14.26 0.21
N LEU A 49 1.98 13.38 1.02
CA LEU A 49 1.61 11.98 1.04
C LEU A 49 0.18 11.78 1.54
N CYS A 50 -0.21 12.45 2.64
CA CYS A 50 -1.57 12.40 3.18
C CYS A 50 -2.59 12.85 2.13
N VAL A 51 -2.39 14.01 1.52
CA VAL A 51 -3.27 14.54 0.46
C VAL A 51 -3.37 13.57 -0.71
N SER A 52 -2.21 13.04 -1.16
CA SER A 52 -2.20 12.10 -2.29
C SER A 52 -2.92 10.80 -1.96
N GLU A 53 -2.90 10.34 -0.71
CA GLU A 53 -3.60 9.12 -0.29
C GLU A 53 -5.10 9.32 -0.10
N GLU A 54 -5.54 10.51 0.30
CA GLU A 54 -6.95 10.88 0.40
C GLU A 54 -7.60 11.05 -0.97
N TYR A 55 -6.79 11.28 -2.00
CA TYR A 55 -7.30 11.40 -3.35
C TYR A 55 -8.04 10.13 -3.78
N GLY A 56 -9.29 10.26 -4.17
CA GLY A 56 -10.19 9.12 -4.41
C GLY A 56 -9.63 8.07 -5.38
N ILE A 57 -8.87 8.49 -6.41
CA ILE A 57 -8.21 7.60 -7.38
C ILE A 57 -7.09 6.80 -6.69
N THR A 58 -6.32 7.39 -5.80
CA THR A 58 -5.23 6.72 -5.09
C THR A 58 -5.76 5.59 -4.21
N THR A 59 -6.84 5.84 -3.48
CA THR A 59 -7.51 4.82 -2.66
C THR A 59 -8.04 3.67 -3.53
N LEU A 60 -8.60 3.98 -4.71
CA LEU A 60 -9.06 2.96 -5.67
C LEU A 60 -7.91 2.09 -6.14
N VAL A 61 -6.84 2.71 -6.63
CA VAL A 61 -5.67 2.02 -7.16
C VAL A 61 -4.98 1.21 -6.09
N LYS A 62 -4.84 1.73 -4.87
CA LYS A 62 -4.28 1.02 -3.72
C LYS A 62 -4.98 -0.32 -3.47
N ASN A 63 -6.31 -0.31 -3.45
CA ASN A 63 -7.11 -1.51 -3.17
C ASN A 63 -7.21 -2.50 -4.33
N LEU A 64 -6.85 -2.11 -5.55
CA LEU A 64 -6.79 -3.00 -6.71
C LEU A 64 -5.40 -3.59 -6.94
N VAL A 65 -4.38 -2.73 -6.86
CA VAL A 65 -3.02 -3.04 -7.29
C VAL A 65 -2.32 -3.99 -6.31
N PHE A 66 -2.44 -3.76 -5.01
CA PHE A 66 -1.76 -4.61 -4.02
C PHE A 66 -2.33 -6.04 -3.96
N PRO A 67 -3.66 -6.27 -3.90
CA PRO A 67 -4.20 -7.62 -3.99
C PRO A 67 -3.81 -8.33 -5.29
N MET A 68 -3.81 -7.62 -6.43
CA MET A 68 -3.46 -8.20 -7.72
C MET A 68 -2.00 -8.64 -7.76
N SER A 69 -1.07 -7.85 -7.22
CA SER A 69 0.36 -8.18 -7.19
C SER A 69 0.65 -9.46 -6.42
N VAL A 70 -0.03 -9.64 -5.31
CA VAL A 70 0.19 -10.79 -4.41
C VAL A 70 -0.58 -12.02 -4.90
N ALA A 71 -1.81 -11.83 -5.37
CA ALA A 71 -2.64 -12.92 -5.86
C ALA A 71 -2.05 -13.60 -7.10
N SER A 72 -1.32 -12.87 -7.96
CA SER A 72 -0.69 -13.44 -9.15
C SER A 72 0.24 -14.61 -8.82
N VAL A 73 1.03 -14.47 -7.75
CA VAL A 73 1.97 -15.51 -7.31
C VAL A 73 1.22 -16.76 -6.83
N TYR A 74 0.07 -16.58 -6.19
CA TYR A 74 -0.77 -17.68 -5.75
C TYR A 74 -1.44 -18.40 -6.92
N PHE A 75 -1.95 -17.66 -7.90
CA PHE A 75 -2.56 -18.24 -9.10
C PHE A 75 -1.59 -19.08 -9.92
N ASP A 76 -0.36 -18.61 -10.09
CA ASP A 76 0.66 -19.35 -10.83
C ASP A 76 0.98 -20.69 -10.17
N GLU A 77 0.93 -20.74 -8.83
CA GLU A 77 1.08 -22.02 -8.09
C GLU A 77 -0.13 -22.94 -8.26
N LYS A 78 -1.34 -22.38 -8.14
CA LYS A 78 -2.59 -23.15 -8.28
C LYS A 78 -2.70 -23.73 -9.69
N LYS A 79 -2.41 -22.92 -10.71
CA LYS A 79 -2.42 -23.35 -12.11
C LYS A 79 -1.37 -24.42 -12.40
N GLY A 80 -0.20 -24.33 -11.77
CA GLY A 80 0.86 -25.32 -11.89
C GLY A 80 0.65 -26.59 -11.05
N LYS A 81 -0.47 -26.72 -10.30
CA LYS A 81 -0.74 -27.81 -9.32
C LYS A 81 0.37 -27.99 -8.28
N CYS A 82 1.24 -26.99 -8.12
CA CYS A 82 2.35 -27.01 -7.17
C CYS A 82 1.89 -26.90 -5.72
N ASP A 83 0.71 -26.35 -5.48
CA ASP A 83 0.05 -26.25 -4.20
C ASP A 83 -0.24 -27.62 -3.60
N TRP A 84 -0.78 -28.57 -4.38
CA TRP A 84 -1.04 -29.94 -3.95
C TRP A 84 0.24 -30.65 -3.48
N VAL A 85 1.31 -30.55 -4.26
CA VAL A 85 2.59 -31.16 -3.92
C VAL A 85 3.18 -30.58 -2.64
N LYS A 86 3.01 -29.26 -2.43
CA LYS A 86 3.46 -28.60 -1.21
C LYS A 86 2.61 -28.97 -0.01
N MET A 87 1.28 -29.10 -0.18
CA MET A 87 0.36 -29.53 0.89
C MET A 87 0.57 -30.98 1.30
N MET A 88 0.98 -31.85 0.37
CA MET A 88 1.33 -33.24 0.71
C MET A 88 2.61 -33.35 1.54
N ARG A 89 3.56 -32.43 1.37
CA ARG A 89 4.84 -32.40 2.08
C ARG A 89 4.80 -31.65 3.41
N THR A 90 3.80 -30.78 3.60
CA THR A 90 3.62 -29.96 4.80
C THR A 90 2.17 -30.00 5.24
N SER A 91 1.89 -29.80 6.54
CA SER A 91 0.50 -29.70 6.99
C SER A 91 -0.21 -28.52 6.31
N ARG A 92 -1.49 -28.68 5.99
CA ARG A 92 -2.33 -27.64 5.34
C ARG A 92 -2.25 -26.30 6.08
N LEU A 93 -2.33 -26.35 7.41
CA LEU A 93 -2.30 -25.17 8.26
C LEU A 93 -0.95 -24.45 8.14
N ARG A 94 0.16 -25.17 8.19
CA ARG A 94 1.50 -24.60 8.03
C ARG A 94 1.69 -23.96 6.65
N TYR A 95 1.13 -24.55 5.60
CA TYR A 95 1.15 -23.97 4.27
C TYR A 95 0.39 -22.63 4.22
N CYS A 96 -0.88 -22.59 4.71
CA CYS A 96 -1.69 -21.40 4.74
C CYS A 96 -1.06 -20.27 5.54
N VAL A 97 -0.56 -20.55 6.75
CA VAL A 97 0.12 -19.56 7.59
C VAL A 97 1.37 -19.02 6.92
N THR A 98 2.18 -19.89 6.31
CA THR A 98 3.38 -19.45 5.58
C THR A 98 3.04 -18.51 4.43
N LYS A 99 1.95 -18.78 3.69
CA LYS A 99 1.47 -17.93 2.61
C LYS A 99 0.96 -16.60 3.14
N ALA A 100 0.14 -16.62 4.18
CA ALA A 100 -0.39 -15.40 4.80
C ALA A 100 0.75 -14.46 5.26
N ILE A 101 1.75 -14.99 5.95
CA ILE A 101 2.91 -14.21 6.40
C ILE A 101 3.71 -13.67 5.20
N ALA A 102 3.93 -14.49 4.16
CA ALA A 102 4.67 -14.04 2.98
C ALA A 102 3.95 -12.93 2.24
N VAL A 103 2.62 -13.03 2.10
CA VAL A 103 1.76 -12.01 1.51
C VAL A 103 1.78 -10.72 2.32
N PHE A 104 1.62 -10.84 3.63
CA PHE A 104 1.62 -9.70 4.55
C PHE A 104 2.94 -8.92 4.48
N VAL A 105 4.07 -9.60 4.65
CA VAL A 105 5.40 -8.99 4.58
C VAL A 105 5.70 -8.45 3.18
N GLY A 106 5.32 -9.19 2.13
CA GLY A 106 5.50 -8.76 0.76
C GLY A 106 4.74 -7.48 0.43
N SER A 107 3.50 -7.35 0.90
CA SER A 107 2.67 -6.14 0.70
C SER A 107 3.23 -4.92 1.40
N ILE A 108 3.70 -5.08 2.65
CA ILE A 108 4.38 -4.01 3.39
C ILE A 108 5.59 -3.52 2.59
N PHE A 109 6.42 -4.44 2.13
CA PHE A 109 7.61 -4.10 1.36
C PHE A 109 7.27 -3.35 0.06
N LEU A 110 6.30 -3.84 -0.71
CA LEU A 110 5.88 -3.21 -1.97
C LEU A 110 5.31 -1.81 -1.76
N TYR A 111 4.50 -1.62 -0.71
CA TYR A 111 3.97 -0.30 -0.37
C TYR A 111 5.11 0.67 0.00
N MET A 112 6.02 0.26 0.88
CA MET A 112 7.17 1.08 1.26
C MET A 112 8.04 1.45 0.05
N MET A 113 8.28 0.51 -0.87
CA MET A 113 9.01 0.78 -2.12
C MET A 113 8.29 1.78 -3.02
N SER A 114 6.94 1.73 -3.06
CA SER A 114 6.17 2.71 -3.83
C SER A 114 6.28 4.12 -3.25
N VAL A 115 6.19 4.26 -1.92
CA VAL A 115 6.37 5.55 -1.24
C VAL A 115 7.81 6.05 -1.39
N PHE A 116 8.80 5.18 -1.31
CA PHE A 116 10.19 5.55 -1.56
C PHE A 116 10.42 6.06 -2.99
N LEU A 117 9.86 5.37 -3.98
CA LEU A 117 9.92 5.80 -5.38
C LEU A 117 9.20 7.15 -5.60
N PHE A 118 8.05 7.34 -4.95
CA PHE A 118 7.31 8.58 -4.95
C PHE A 118 8.15 9.75 -4.42
N ILE A 119 8.82 9.60 -3.26
CA ILE A 119 9.69 10.62 -2.69
C ILE A 119 10.89 10.87 -3.61
N ALA A 120 11.54 9.81 -4.11
CA ALA A 120 12.71 9.93 -4.96
C ALA A 120 12.41 10.72 -6.25
N VAL A 121 11.33 10.38 -6.93
CA VAL A 121 10.93 11.07 -8.17
C VAL A 121 10.39 12.47 -7.86
N GLY A 122 9.56 12.62 -6.83
CA GLY A 122 9.02 13.90 -6.42
C GLY A 122 10.10 14.90 -6.00
N SER A 123 11.14 14.46 -5.28
CA SER A 123 12.27 15.31 -4.90
C SER A 123 13.12 15.76 -6.11
N MET A 124 13.16 14.97 -7.17
CA MET A 124 13.82 15.37 -8.43
C MET A 124 13.00 16.42 -9.19
N MET A 125 11.66 16.32 -9.14
CA MET A 125 10.77 17.25 -9.82
C MET A 125 10.60 18.58 -9.05
N HIS A 126 10.62 18.52 -7.74
CA HIS A 126 10.34 19.64 -6.82
C HIS A 126 11.34 19.66 -5.65
N PRO A 127 12.60 20.09 -5.86
CA PRO A 127 13.63 20.11 -4.82
C PRO A 127 13.30 21.08 -3.67
N GLU A 128 12.43 22.05 -3.91
CA GLU A 128 11.98 23.02 -2.90
C GLU A 128 11.13 22.39 -1.77
N ILE A 129 10.53 21.22 -2.01
CA ILE A 129 9.71 20.49 -1.02
C ILE A 129 10.57 19.72 0.01
N LEU A 130 11.89 19.69 -0.16
CA LEU A 130 12.81 19.08 0.80
C LEU A 130 12.85 19.79 2.16
N LYS A 131 12.11 20.88 2.34
CA LYS A 131 11.97 21.56 3.60
C LYS A 131 11.23 20.71 4.61
N ILE A 132 11.76 20.64 5.82
CA ILE A 132 11.08 20.03 6.96
C ILE A 132 9.98 20.98 7.38
N ALA A 133 8.73 20.55 7.28
CA ALA A 133 7.61 21.32 7.78
C ALA A 133 7.62 21.30 9.33
N ASN A 134 7.41 22.45 9.95
CA ASN A 134 7.30 22.54 11.39
C ASN A 134 5.92 22.14 11.93
N ASN A 135 4.92 22.10 11.04
CA ASN A 135 3.54 21.69 11.35
C ASN A 135 3.02 20.82 10.21
N SER A 136 2.11 19.88 10.52
CA SER A 136 1.35 19.15 9.53
C SER A 136 -0.11 19.60 9.57
N TYR A 137 -0.67 19.93 8.42
CA TYR A 137 -2.07 20.35 8.31
C TYR A 137 -3.03 19.16 8.32
N PHE A 138 -2.57 17.98 7.93
CA PHE A 138 -3.39 16.77 7.79
C PHE A 138 -3.38 15.86 9.01
N LEU A 139 -2.32 15.87 9.78
CA LEU A 139 -2.25 15.11 11.03
C LEU A 139 -2.85 15.94 12.17
N VAL A 140 -4.16 15.86 12.32
CA VAL A 140 -4.93 16.63 13.31
C VAL A 140 -4.90 15.93 14.66
N GLY A 141 -3.77 15.94 15.35
CA GLY A 141 -3.68 15.39 16.70
C GLY A 141 -2.58 16.10 17.49
N GLU A 142 -2.91 16.56 18.69
CA GLU A 142 -1.95 17.27 19.54
C GLU A 142 -0.63 16.48 19.75
N MET A 143 -0.74 15.17 19.83
CA MET A 143 0.43 14.30 20.00
C MET A 143 1.34 14.30 18.76
N TRP A 144 0.77 14.23 17.55
CA TRP A 144 1.54 14.26 16.31
C TRP A 144 2.19 15.62 16.09
N GLN A 145 1.47 16.71 16.37
CA GLN A 145 1.97 18.07 16.25
C GLN A 145 3.13 18.33 17.21
N LYS A 146 3.04 17.87 18.47
CA LYS A 146 4.15 17.95 19.41
C LYS A 146 5.41 17.25 18.90
N TRP A 147 5.27 16.02 18.39
CA TRP A 147 6.42 15.26 17.89
C TRP A 147 7.07 15.92 16.66
N ILE A 148 6.27 16.55 15.80
CA ILE A 148 6.78 17.31 14.65
C ILE A 148 7.54 18.56 15.13
N GLN A 149 6.98 19.30 16.08
CA GLN A 149 7.60 20.48 16.67
C GLN A 149 8.89 20.18 17.44
N ASP A 150 8.95 19.03 18.12
CA ASP A 150 10.14 18.53 18.81
C ASP A 150 11.26 18.06 17.84
N GLY A 151 11.09 18.25 16.54
CA GLY A 151 12.09 17.92 15.53
C GLY A 151 12.11 16.46 15.07
N THR A 152 11.09 15.65 15.45
CA THR A 152 10.99 14.24 15.10
C THR A 152 10.17 14.02 13.81
N TYR A 153 10.15 14.99 12.89
CA TYR A 153 9.37 14.96 11.64
C TYR A 153 9.55 13.66 10.85
N TRP A 154 10.80 13.23 10.60
CA TRP A 154 11.06 12.00 9.86
C TRP A 154 10.61 10.73 10.60
N GLY A 155 10.61 10.77 11.94
CA GLY A 155 10.07 9.68 12.77
C GLY A 155 8.56 9.54 12.59
N VAL A 156 7.85 10.67 12.62
CA VAL A 156 6.40 10.73 12.38
C VAL A 156 6.07 10.27 10.96
N PHE A 157 6.81 10.77 9.97
CA PHE A 157 6.67 10.34 8.58
C PHE A 157 6.84 8.82 8.42
N PHE A 158 7.92 8.26 8.96
CA PHE A 158 8.17 6.83 8.90
C PHE A 158 7.07 6.02 9.59
N LEU A 159 6.62 6.45 10.77
CA LEU A 159 5.54 5.80 11.50
C LEU A 159 4.22 5.82 10.71
N TYR A 160 3.89 6.94 10.08
CA TYR A 160 2.73 7.05 9.20
C TYR A 160 2.81 6.06 8.04
N VAL A 161 3.94 6.00 7.35
CA VAL A 161 4.17 5.05 6.25
C VAL A 161 4.05 3.59 6.72
N VAL A 162 4.59 3.27 7.90
CA VAL A 162 4.47 1.92 8.48
C VAL A 162 3.02 1.59 8.79
N LEU A 163 2.27 2.47 9.43
CA LEU A 163 0.86 2.25 9.76
C LEU A 163 0.00 2.03 8.50
N ASN A 164 0.18 2.86 7.49
CA ASN A 164 -0.52 2.67 6.20
C ASN A 164 -0.11 1.37 5.51
N SER A 165 1.16 1.01 5.53
CA SER A 165 1.63 -0.26 4.97
C SER A 165 1.01 -1.48 5.67
N LEU A 166 0.86 -1.42 6.99
CA LEU A 166 0.18 -2.46 7.78
C LEU A 166 -1.31 -2.54 7.44
N GLN A 167 -1.98 -1.40 7.28
CA GLN A 167 -3.37 -1.34 6.85
C GLN A 167 -3.57 -1.98 5.47
N VAL A 168 -2.74 -1.63 4.50
CA VAL A 168 -2.79 -2.21 3.14
C VAL A 168 -2.55 -3.72 3.18
N ALA A 169 -1.56 -4.16 3.95
CA ALA A 169 -1.24 -5.58 4.08
C ALA A 169 -2.37 -6.36 4.76
N ALA A 170 -2.90 -5.85 5.88
CA ALA A 170 -3.94 -6.52 6.65
C ALA A 170 -5.29 -6.53 5.91
N TRP A 171 -5.66 -5.42 5.28
CA TRP A 171 -6.97 -5.26 4.67
C TRP A 171 -6.97 -5.73 3.22
N SER A 172 -6.31 -5.02 2.33
CA SER A 172 -6.40 -5.29 0.89
C SER A 172 -5.76 -6.61 0.48
N SER A 173 -4.54 -6.87 0.95
CA SER A 173 -3.76 -8.02 0.48
C SER A 173 -4.22 -9.33 1.11
N MET A 174 -4.60 -9.32 2.39
CA MET A 174 -5.11 -10.52 3.06
C MET A 174 -6.51 -10.89 2.57
N LEU A 175 -7.39 -9.91 2.33
CA LEU A 175 -8.67 -10.15 1.67
C LEU A 175 -8.46 -10.71 0.26
N GLY A 176 -7.55 -10.15 -0.52
CA GLY A 176 -7.19 -10.67 -1.83
C GLY A 176 -6.72 -12.13 -1.77
N LEU A 177 -5.90 -12.50 -0.79
CA LEU A 177 -5.47 -13.88 -0.59
C LEU A 177 -6.65 -14.80 -0.23
N CYS A 178 -7.55 -14.36 0.66
CA CYS A 178 -8.75 -15.12 1.01
C CYS A 178 -9.62 -15.38 -0.23
N VAL A 179 -9.87 -14.37 -1.04
CA VAL A 179 -10.66 -14.51 -2.27
C VAL A 179 -9.96 -15.41 -3.28
N ALA A 180 -8.63 -15.33 -3.39
CA ALA A 180 -7.82 -16.17 -4.28
C ALA A 180 -7.92 -17.67 -3.94
N ALA A 181 -8.19 -18.01 -2.67
CA ALA A 181 -8.40 -19.41 -2.27
C ALA A 181 -9.67 -20.00 -2.89
N PHE A 182 -10.72 -19.18 -3.09
CA PHE A 182 -12.03 -19.62 -3.60
C PHE A 182 -12.22 -19.33 -5.08
N SER A 183 -11.60 -18.30 -5.63
CA SER A 183 -11.77 -17.87 -7.02
C SER A 183 -10.62 -18.34 -7.91
N GLU A 184 -10.96 -18.69 -9.15
CA GLU A 184 -9.98 -18.99 -10.22
C GLU A 184 -9.75 -17.78 -11.13
N ASN A 185 -10.49 -16.69 -10.93
CA ASN A 185 -10.41 -15.50 -11.75
C ASN A 185 -9.59 -14.41 -11.04
N ARG A 186 -8.48 -14.00 -11.66
CA ARG A 186 -7.58 -12.94 -11.13
C ARG A 186 -8.29 -11.59 -10.94
N TYR A 187 -9.23 -11.27 -11.83
CA TYR A 187 -9.98 -10.01 -11.75
C TYR A 187 -10.92 -9.97 -10.54
N VAL A 188 -11.54 -11.09 -10.21
CA VAL A 188 -12.40 -11.21 -9.02
C VAL A 188 -11.60 -10.98 -7.75
N VAL A 189 -10.37 -11.51 -7.68
CA VAL A 189 -9.49 -11.35 -6.52
C VAL A 189 -9.06 -9.90 -6.32
N ALA A 190 -8.85 -9.15 -7.39
CA ALA A 190 -8.55 -7.72 -7.30
C ALA A 190 -9.80 -6.89 -6.98
N ALA A 191 -10.94 -7.23 -7.58
CA ALA A 191 -12.17 -6.45 -7.46
C ALA A 191 -12.85 -6.58 -6.09
N VAL A 192 -12.85 -7.77 -5.48
CA VAL A 192 -13.56 -8.00 -4.22
C VAL A 192 -13.05 -7.14 -3.05
N PRO A 193 -11.73 -7.04 -2.77
CA PRO A 193 -11.23 -6.14 -1.74
C PRO A 193 -11.62 -4.68 -1.98
N PHE A 194 -11.62 -4.25 -3.23
CA PHE A 194 -12.05 -2.93 -3.65
C PHE A 194 -13.52 -2.67 -3.30
N PHE A 195 -14.42 -3.57 -3.71
CA PHE A 195 -15.85 -3.42 -3.43
C PHE A 195 -16.16 -3.46 -1.93
N ILE A 196 -15.51 -4.36 -1.20
CA ILE A 196 -15.67 -4.42 0.26
C ILE A 196 -15.25 -3.10 0.90
N ASN A 197 -14.11 -2.54 0.52
CA ASN A 197 -13.66 -1.26 1.06
C ASN A 197 -14.63 -0.13 0.73
N ARG A 198 -15.20 -0.09 -0.48
CA ARG A 198 -16.20 0.91 -0.87
C ARG A 198 -17.49 0.79 -0.07
N ILE A 199 -17.96 -0.42 0.18
CA ILE A 199 -19.15 -0.66 1.01
C ILE A 199 -18.91 -0.15 2.44
N PHE A 200 -17.73 -0.43 3.03
CA PHE A 200 -17.41 0.04 4.38
C PHE A 200 -17.31 1.56 4.47
N LEU A 201 -16.69 2.21 3.48
CA LEU A 201 -16.64 3.68 3.42
C LEU A 201 -18.06 4.27 3.32
N TYR A 202 -18.88 3.73 2.43
CA TYR A 202 -20.26 4.20 2.26
C TYR A 202 -21.12 3.99 3.51
N LEU A 203 -20.95 2.87 4.22
CA LEU A 203 -21.64 2.62 5.48
C LEU A 203 -21.14 3.56 6.61
N GLY A 204 -19.84 3.90 6.62
CA GLY A 204 -19.28 4.88 7.55
C GLY A 204 -19.94 6.25 7.37
N ASP A 205 -19.98 6.74 6.12
CA ASP A 205 -20.59 8.04 5.78
C ASP A 205 -22.11 8.11 6.06
N MET A 206 -22.79 6.96 6.23
CA MET A 206 -24.21 6.93 6.59
C MET A 206 -24.48 6.94 8.11
N ILE A 207 -23.45 6.66 8.92
CA ILE A 207 -23.57 6.55 10.38
C ILE A 207 -23.18 7.85 11.09
N ASP A 208 -22.33 8.67 10.43
CA ASP A 208 -21.95 10.01 10.86
C ASP A 208 -23.02 11.05 10.44
#